data_77fad49c3979f50e1f9fb4a789cd0866
#
_entry.id   77fad49c3979f50e1f9fb4a789cd0866
#
_cell.length_a   1.000
_cell.length_b   1.000
_cell.length_c   1.000
_cell.angle_alpha   90.00
_cell.angle_beta   90.00
_cell.angle_gamma   90.00
#
_symmetry.space_group_name_H-M   'P 1'
#
loop_
_entity.id
_entity.type
_entity.pdbx_description
1 polymer ?
#
loop_
_entity_poly.entity_id
_entity_poly.type
_entity_poly.pdbx_seq_one_letter_code
_entity_poly.pdbx_strand_id
1 'polypeptide(L)'
;LQRITLQEKADAKIKIGDPFAKGMIADELDRLIDHFRNNGYLRLTRDDLVGLWDTLDLALLKPIADPIEQLQVFKQVQERSVHPRANLEIRLRPETTKEKLTQYKVGPITLFPDFTSDTAGLKTTRVFEHGMQIERFRPVFKDHIFRDKIDFKTGQVYDQRNYFKTLNQLNAMGGWRLVNLETIPRKNADTTDILIKLTPAKKYTSFANLEGSSNQSLLAGTLFGVALNVGFQNRNLFGRSIQSTTNLRLGVEIGRDTIADVNFIQTRQIALTHNLIFPGLLPRFSGLPADLRQHARSILAFNISNTERRELFNLSSYSAAWGYDFRYKNTLYTIRIPNVEYNAIARRAKLLELIDSNALLKNIFVDGLIISGSAGLFYSRQKANKIQNVRLNIEESGLLSGLIRSPLLDTNLFRFIKVDLDLSTKYTFKKTAIALRFFAGVGYALDQTRNPVNRFNLPLYRQYFAGGPNSMRAWGLRKLGPGSSIQEYGNRGLPERYGDLQLEGNAEFRFPWFNIAGMQVNGAVFADIGNIWYLKKAEGRTPEEIFSLRRLGKDLAVGIGTGLRLDFTYFVIRLDYSLKAKDPSPSPANRNYQNKWFGYPRLQDMDQFQLGINYPFNL
;
A
#
# COMPACT_ATOMS: atom_id res chain seq x y z
N LEU A 1 20.33 -36.30 2.04
CA LEU A 1 20.64 -34.91 2.40
C LEU A 1 21.71 -34.31 1.50
N GLN A 2 22.90 -34.94 1.34
CA GLN A 2 23.97 -34.42 0.48
C GLN A 2 23.54 -34.13 -0.95
N ARG A 3 22.75 -35.04 -1.58
CA ARG A 3 22.21 -34.81 -2.93
C ARG A 3 21.32 -33.57 -3.00
N ILE A 4 20.48 -33.35 -2.00
CA ILE A 4 19.60 -32.21 -1.86
C ILE A 4 20.43 -30.92 -1.74
N THR A 5 21.47 -30.92 -0.90
CA THR A 5 22.34 -29.76 -0.69
C THR A 5 23.11 -29.36 -1.96
N LEU A 6 23.55 -30.36 -2.75
CA LEU A 6 24.28 -30.12 -4.00
C LEU A 6 23.40 -29.52 -5.11
N GLN A 7 22.13 -29.90 -5.18
CA GLN A 7 21.19 -29.40 -6.19
C GLN A 7 20.93 -27.89 -6.09
N GLU A 8 21.02 -27.30 -4.89
CA GLU A 8 20.75 -25.88 -4.66
C GLU A 8 21.96 -25.10 -4.13
N LYS A 9 23.17 -25.54 -4.45
CA LYS A 9 24.41 -24.85 -4.07
C LYS A 9 24.47 -23.41 -4.62
N ALA A 10 23.78 -23.15 -5.72
CA ALA A 10 23.70 -21.81 -6.34
C ALA A 10 23.03 -20.78 -5.43
N ASP A 11 22.07 -21.20 -4.58
CA ASP A 11 21.30 -20.34 -3.66
C ASP A 11 21.95 -20.17 -2.28
N ALA A 12 23.17 -20.70 -2.10
CA ALA A 12 23.90 -20.57 -0.84
C ALA A 12 24.09 -19.10 -0.45
N LYS A 13 23.83 -18.79 0.83
CA LYS A 13 23.99 -17.45 1.40
C LYS A 13 25.43 -17.09 1.65
N ILE A 14 26.30 -18.08 1.71
CA ILE A 14 27.74 -17.95 1.89
C ILE A 14 28.43 -18.42 0.62
N LYS A 15 29.29 -17.59 0.08
CA LYS A 15 30.10 -17.87 -1.11
C LYS A 15 31.58 -17.83 -0.76
N ILE A 16 32.39 -18.51 -1.53
CA ILE A 16 33.85 -18.47 -1.38
C ILE A 16 34.31 -17.01 -1.58
N GLY A 17 35.06 -16.49 -0.60
CA GLY A 17 35.54 -15.10 -0.58
C GLY A 17 34.67 -14.12 0.18
N ASP A 18 33.49 -14.52 0.67
CA ASP A 18 32.66 -13.67 1.52
C ASP A 18 33.30 -13.43 2.89
N PRO A 19 33.06 -12.28 3.53
CA PRO A 19 33.54 -12.02 4.88
C PRO A 19 32.96 -13.00 5.88
N PHE A 20 33.81 -13.49 6.82
CA PHE A 20 33.37 -14.36 7.88
C PHE A 20 32.43 -13.60 8.84
N ALA A 21 31.15 -13.93 8.84
CA ALA A 21 30.15 -13.32 9.70
C ALA A 21 29.21 -14.38 10.29
N LYS A 22 29.05 -14.37 11.63
CA LYS A 22 28.11 -15.29 12.32
C LYS A 22 26.69 -15.24 11.80
N GLY A 23 26.21 -14.04 11.41
CA GLY A 23 24.88 -13.85 10.84
C GLY A 23 24.69 -14.59 9.52
N MET A 24 25.67 -14.52 8.60
CA MET A 24 25.62 -15.23 7.32
C MET A 24 25.62 -16.76 7.50
N ILE A 25 26.40 -17.26 8.46
CA ILE A 25 26.39 -18.68 8.80
C ILE A 25 25.03 -19.10 9.35
N ALA A 26 24.46 -18.28 10.22
CA ALA A 26 23.13 -18.51 10.77
C ALA A 26 22.06 -18.57 9.67
N ASP A 27 22.07 -17.61 8.75
CA ASP A 27 21.15 -17.53 7.61
C ASP A 27 21.28 -18.73 6.66
N GLU A 28 22.52 -19.25 6.49
CA GLU A 28 22.77 -20.45 5.67
C GLU A 28 22.24 -21.72 6.35
N LEU A 29 22.45 -21.84 7.66
CA LEU A 29 21.90 -22.97 8.42
C LEU A 29 20.38 -22.98 8.37
N ASP A 30 19.73 -21.82 8.54
CA ASP A 30 18.28 -21.69 8.44
C ASP A 30 17.78 -22.04 7.02
N ARG A 31 18.48 -21.58 5.97
CA ARG A 31 18.18 -21.93 4.58
C ARG A 31 18.26 -23.45 4.34
N LEU A 32 19.29 -24.11 4.87
CA LEU A 32 19.45 -25.56 4.73
C LEU A 32 18.34 -26.32 5.45
N ILE A 33 17.97 -25.90 6.66
CA ILE A 33 16.85 -26.52 7.39
C ILE A 33 15.54 -26.35 6.65
N ASP A 34 15.23 -25.14 6.16
CA ASP A 34 14.04 -24.92 5.35
C ASP A 34 14.04 -25.82 4.11
N HIS A 35 15.19 -25.95 3.46
CA HIS A 35 15.33 -26.79 2.30
C HIS A 35 15.11 -28.28 2.61
N PHE A 36 15.66 -28.78 3.71
CA PHE A 36 15.42 -30.15 4.16
C PHE A 36 13.96 -30.39 4.53
N ARG A 37 13.32 -29.47 5.23
CA ARG A 37 11.90 -29.56 5.58
C ARG A 37 10.99 -29.49 4.35
N ASN A 38 11.37 -28.74 3.31
CA ASN A 38 10.67 -28.71 2.03
C ASN A 38 10.79 -30.03 1.26
N ASN A 39 11.75 -30.89 1.63
CA ASN A 39 11.97 -32.20 1.05
C ASN A 39 11.63 -33.36 2.01
N GLY A 40 10.76 -33.12 2.99
CA GLY A 40 10.18 -34.14 3.84
C GLY A 40 10.88 -34.41 5.17
N TYR A 41 12.02 -33.78 5.46
CA TYR A 41 12.74 -33.99 6.73
C TYR A 41 12.17 -33.08 7.84
N LEU A 42 10.91 -33.32 8.16
CA LEU A 42 10.11 -32.50 9.06
C LEU A 42 10.73 -32.25 10.44
N ARG A 43 11.40 -33.26 11.01
CA ARG A 43 11.93 -33.21 12.38
C ARG A 43 13.32 -32.60 12.50
N LEU A 44 13.99 -32.28 11.38
CA LEU A 44 15.28 -31.59 11.42
C LEU A 44 15.12 -30.16 11.95
N THR A 45 15.98 -29.82 12.88
CA THR A 45 16.06 -28.50 13.51
C THR A 45 17.42 -27.88 13.27
N ARG A 46 17.55 -26.59 13.51
CA ARG A 46 18.83 -25.89 13.38
C ARG A 46 19.91 -26.48 14.31
N ASP A 47 19.53 -26.97 15.49
CA ASP A 47 20.44 -27.56 16.46
C ASP A 47 21.03 -28.88 15.97
N ASP A 48 20.46 -29.50 14.94
CA ASP A 48 21.01 -30.72 14.32
C ASP A 48 22.15 -30.42 13.34
N LEU A 49 22.34 -29.16 12.96
CA LEU A 49 23.43 -28.70 12.11
C LEU A 49 24.50 -27.99 12.93
N VAL A 50 25.75 -28.18 12.54
CA VAL A 50 26.89 -27.49 13.13
C VAL A 50 27.78 -26.94 12.01
N GLY A 51 28.17 -25.68 12.14
CA GLY A 51 29.20 -25.08 11.31
C GLY A 51 30.57 -25.24 12.00
N LEU A 52 31.46 -25.99 11.38
CA LEU A 52 32.86 -26.13 11.80
C LEU A 52 33.68 -25.18 10.92
N TRP A 53 34.55 -24.40 11.53
CA TRP A 53 35.48 -23.55 10.80
C TRP A 53 36.90 -23.85 11.20
N ASP A 54 37.75 -23.92 10.20
CA ASP A 54 39.17 -24.19 10.39
C ASP A 54 39.97 -23.04 9.75
N THR A 55 40.87 -22.49 10.53
CA THR A 55 41.85 -21.48 10.11
C THR A 55 43.20 -22.10 9.76
N LEU A 56 43.39 -23.38 10.04
CA LEU A 56 44.62 -24.12 9.77
C LEU A 56 44.60 -24.65 8.33
N ASP A 57 45.72 -24.50 7.65
CA ASP A 57 45.97 -25.17 6.37
C ASP A 57 46.93 -26.32 6.61
N LEU A 58 46.43 -27.54 6.52
CA LEU A 58 47.22 -28.75 6.68
C LEU A 58 48.40 -28.83 5.68
N ALA A 59 48.31 -28.14 4.55
CA ALA A 59 49.42 -28.06 3.59
C ALA A 59 50.62 -27.29 4.15
N LEU A 60 50.36 -26.30 5.06
CA LEU A 60 51.43 -25.54 5.73
C LEU A 60 52.09 -26.29 6.90
N LEU A 61 51.53 -27.41 7.33
CA LEU A 61 52.05 -28.24 8.42
C LEU A 61 52.89 -29.42 7.91
N LYS A 62 53.00 -29.62 6.59
CA LYS A 62 53.82 -30.67 6.02
C LYS A 62 55.29 -30.32 6.19
N PRO A 63 56.16 -31.26 6.63
CA PRO A 63 57.60 -31.04 6.66
C PRO A 63 58.11 -30.87 5.22
N ILE A 64 58.68 -29.71 4.93
CA ILE A 64 59.21 -29.36 3.61
C ILE A 64 60.71 -29.36 3.68
N ALA A 65 61.34 -30.20 2.87
CA ALA A 65 62.77 -30.33 2.83
C ALA A 65 63.47 -29.37 1.86
N ASP A 66 62.72 -28.82 0.90
CA ASP A 66 63.22 -27.89 -0.11
C ASP A 66 63.19 -26.43 0.41
N PRO A 67 64.36 -25.72 0.43
CA PRO A 67 64.44 -24.33 0.88
C PRO A 67 63.60 -23.35 0.04
N ILE A 68 63.37 -23.64 -1.25
CA ILE A 68 62.55 -22.78 -2.14
C ILE A 68 61.06 -22.93 -1.81
N GLU A 69 60.62 -24.16 -1.56
CA GLU A 69 59.24 -24.42 -1.08
C GLU A 69 59.00 -23.83 0.30
N GLN A 70 59.99 -23.88 1.23
CA GLN A 70 59.92 -23.26 2.55
C GLN A 70 59.68 -21.73 2.42
N LEU A 71 60.33 -21.06 1.49
CA LEU A 71 60.19 -19.62 1.25
C LEU A 71 58.84 -19.28 0.68
N GLN A 72 58.28 -20.15 -0.17
CA GLN A 72 56.89 -19.98 -0.70
C GLN A 72 55.86 -20.17 0.41
N VAL A 73 56.01 -21.15 1.27
CA VAL A 73 55.14 -21.36 2.42
C VAL A 73 55.22 -20.19 3.41
N PHE A 74 56.42 -19.65 3.65
CA PHE A 74 56.58 -18.49 4.52
C PHE A 74 55.87 -17.26 3.97
N LYS A 75 55.93 -17.00 2.66
CA LYS A 75 55.15 -15.96 2.00
C LYS A 75 53.64 -16.18 2.14
N GLN A 76 53.17 -17.42 1.94
CA GLN A 76 51.75 -17.75 2.11
C GLN A 76 51.26 -17.57 3.55
N VAL A 77 52.09 -17.92 4.56
CA VAL A 77 51.77 -17.66 5.97
C VAL A 77 51.71 -16.18 6.27
N GLN A 78 52.61 -15.38 5.70
CA GLN A 78 52.64 -13.93 5.85
C GLN A 78 51.41 -13.27 5.17
N GLU A 79 51.05 -13.69 3.98
CA GLU A 79 49.84 -13.21 3.28
C GLU A 79 48.57 -13.57 4.06
N ARG A 80 48.49 -14.76 4.67
CA ARG A 80 47.38 -15.17 5.52
C ARG A 80 47.31 -14.43 6.86
N SER A 81 48.39 -13.95 7.40
CA SER A 81 48.39 -13.12 8.62
C SER A 81 47.77 -11.75 8.35
N VAL A 82 47.94 -11.23 7.11
CA VAL A 82 47.34 -9.95 6.67
C VAL A 82 45.90 -10.14 6.20
N HIS A 83 45.61 -11.27 5.55
CA HIS A 83 44.27 -11.63 5.03
C HIS A 83 43.83 -12.99 5.58
N PRO A 84 43.36 -13.05 6.84
CA PRO A 84 42.99 -14.33 7.47
C PRO A 84 41.83 -14.97 6.71
N ARG A 85 41.96 -16.26 6.41
CA ARG A 85 40.97 -17.10 5.73
C ARG A 85 40.53 -18.23 6.64
N ALA A 86 39.27 -18.61 6.58
CA ALA A 86 38.74 -19.77 7.27
C ALA A 86 37.99 -20.66 6.30
N ASN A 87 38.14 -21.96 6.41
CA ASN A 87 37.30 -22.92 5.71
C ASN A 87 36.09 -23.21 6.59
N LEU A 88 34.89 -23.10 6.02
CA LEU A 88 33.63 -23.41 6.70
C LEU A 88 33.10 -24.75 6.17
N GLU A 89 32.86 -25.68 7.06
CA GLU A 89 32.18 -26.94 6.77
C GLU A 89 30.88 -27.02 7.60
N ILE A 90 29.74 -27.28 6.95
CA ILE A 90 28.49 -27.53 7.64
C ILE A 90 28.23 -29.01 7.69
N ARG A 91 28.03 -29.56 8.88
CA ARG A 91 27.80 -30.99 9.13
C ARG A 91 26.55 -31.21 9.97
N LEU A 92 25.98 -32.43 9.86
CA LEU A 92 25.02 -32.92 10.85
C LEU A 92 25.78 -33.28 12.14
N ARG A 93 25.15 -33.01 13.28
CA ARG A 93 25.69 -33.46 14.58
C ARG A 93 25.63 -34.98 14.66
N PRO A 94 26.65 -35.63 15.25
CA PRO A 94 26.70 -37.10 15.40
C PRO A 94 25.50 -37.66 16.19
N GLU A 95 24.95 -36.86 17.12
CA GLU A 95 23.83 -37.26 17.99
C GLU A 95 22.47 -37.18 17.28
N THR A 96 22.41 -36.76 16.02
CA THR A 96 21.14 -36.68 15.27
C THR A 96 20.53 -38.06 15.10
N THR A 97 19.32 -38.24 15.65
CA THR A 97 18.63 -39.54 15.65
C THR A 97 18.13 -39.92 14.26
N LYS A 98 17.99 -41.24 14.00
CA LYS A 98 17.44 -41.75 12.73
C LYS A 98 16.04 -41.18 12.44
N GLU A 99 15.21 -40.94 13.45
CA GLU A 99 13.88 -40.34 13.30
C GLU A 99 13.92 -38.92 12.70
N LYS A 100 14.94 -38.14 13.04
CA LYS A 100 15.11 -36.80 12.46
C LYS A 100 15.56 -36.85 11.00
N LEU A 101 16.20 -37.92 10.60
CA LEU A 101 16.67 -38.18 9.24
C LEU A 101 15.65 -38.95 8.39
N THR A 102 14.44 -39.19 8.92
CA THR A 102 13.36 -39.83 8.18
C THR A 102 12.68 -38.81 7.26
N GLN A 103 12.51 -39.19 6.00
CA GLN A 103 11.74 -38.41 5.03
C GLN A 103 10.26 -38.78 5.18
N TYR A 104 9.44 -37.84 5.64
CA TYR A 104 8.03 -38.05 5.90
C TYR A 104 7.17 -37.82 4.66
N LYS A 105 6.15 -38.66 4.50
CA LYS A 105 5.03 -38.51 3.57
C LYS A 105 3.80 -38.02 4.30
N VAL A 106 2.94 -37.30 3.61
CA VAL A 106 1.66 -36.81 4.13
C VAL A 106 0.71 -37.98 4.29
N GLY A 107 0.23 -38.19 5.51
CA GLY A 107 -0.82 -39.13 5.87
C GLY A 107 -2.22 -38.55 5.69
N PRO A 108 -3.20 -39.08 6.45
CA PRO A 108 -4.55 -38.51 6.51
C PRO A 108 -4.54 -37.03 6.88
N ILE A 109 -5.41 -36.27 6.22
CA ILE A 109 -5.64 -34.85 6.48
C ILE A 109 -6.98 -34.73 7.17
N THR A 110 -7.00 -34.24 8.42
CA THR A 110 -8.21 -34.02 9.21
C THR A 110 -8.40 -32.54 9.47
N LEU A 111 -9.58 -32.01 9.11
CA LEU A 111 -9.97 -30.62 9.26
C LEU A 111 -11.12 -30.46 10.24
N PHE A 112 -10.95 -29.63 11.25
CA PHE A 112 -11.99 -29.17 12.16
C PHE A 112 -12.31 -27.70 11.88
N PRO A 113 -13.38 -27.37 11.13
CA PRO A 113 -13.67 -26.01 10.71
C PRO A 113 -14.23 -25.11 11.81
N ASP A 114 -14.68 -25.68 12.92
CA ASP A 114 -15.37 -25.01 14.03
C ASP A 114 -14.87 -25.45 15.40
N PHE A 115 -13.57 -25.72 15.52
CA PHE A 115 -12.92 -26.15 16.75
C PHE A 115 -12.84 -25.00 17.78
N THR A 116 -13.35 -25.26 19.00
CA THR A 116 -13.18 -24.37 20.15
C THR A 116 -12.82 -25.20 21.38
N SER A 117 -12.34 -24.58 22.46
CA SER A 117 -12.09 -25.28 23.74
C SER A 117 -13.32 -26.01 24.25
N ASP A 118 -14.51 -25.46 24.01
CA ASP A 118 -15.79 -26.00 24.48
C ASP A 118 -16.30 -27.16 23.62
N THR A 119 -15.69 -27.44 22.46
CA THR A 119 -16.06 -28.56 21.59
C THR A 119 -15.24 -29.81 21.85
N ALA A 120 -14.26 -29.76 22.75
CA ALA A 120 -13.50 -30.95 23.15
C ALA A 120 -14.42 -32.02 23.78
N GLY A 121 -14.42 -33.20 23.17
CA GLY A 121 -15.27 -34.34 23.64
C GLY A 121 -16.68 -34.38 23.08
N LEU A 122 -17.12 -33.41 22.29
CA LEU A 122 -18.41 -33.47 21.61
C LEU A 122 -18.38 -34.43 20.41
N LYS A 123 -19.52 -35.02 20.07
CA LYS A 123 -19.64 -35.82 18.85
C LYS A 123 -19.49 -34.97 17.62
N THR A 124 -18.68 -35.44 16.66
CA THR A 124 -18.48 -34.82 15.37
C THR A 124 -19.27 -35.51 14.25
N THR A 125 -19.66 -34.76 13.25
CA THR A 125 -20.12 -35.29 11.97
C THR A 125 -18.93 -35.37 11.03
N ARG A 126 -18.64 -36.56 10.48
CA ARG A 126 -17.53 -36.82 9.56
C ARG A 126 -17.99 -36.79 8.12
N VAL A 127 -17.28 -36.08 7.28
CA VAL A 127 -17.49 -36.04 5.83
C VAL A 127 -16.15 -36.24 5.15
N PHE A 128 -16.08 -37.08 4.12
CA PHE A 128 -14.89 -37.21 3.29
C PHE A 128 -15.10 -36.40 2.01
N GLU A 129 -14.30 -35.38 1.84
CA GLU A 129 -14.36 -34.52 0.66
C GLU A 129 -12.94 -34.18 0.17
N HIS A 130 -12.70 -34.36 -1.13
CA HIS A 130 -11.42 -34.00 -1.79
C HIS A 130 -10.15 -34.62 -1.14
N GLY A 131 -10.24 -35.85 -0.64
CA GLY A 131 -9.12 -36.57 -0.05
C GLY A 131 -8.78 -36.12 1.38
N MET A 132 -9.67 -35.36 2.02
CA MET A 132 -9.55 -34.99 3.43
C MET A 132 -10.78 -35.38 4.23
N GLN A 133 -10.59 -35.62 5.51
CA GLN A 133 -11.64 -35.86 6.47
C GLN A 133 -12.02 -34.56 7.14
N ILE A 134 -13.28 -34.13 6.97
CA ILE A 134 -13.83 -32.93 7.64
C ILE A 134 -14.65 -33.39 8.82
N GLU A 135 -14.25 -33.01 10.02
CA GLU A 135 -14.96 -33.27 11.27
C GLU A 135 -15.53 -31.96 11.82
N ARG A 136 -16.85 -31.84 11.86
CA ARG A 136 -17.53 -30.61 12.31
C ARG A 136 -18.43 -30.90 13.50
N PHE A 137 -18.47 -29.99 14.44
CA PHE A 137 -19.35 -29.97 15.59
C PHE A 137 -20.70 -29.32 15.23
N ARG A 138 -20.67 -28.28 14.37
CA ARG A 138 -21.85 -27.54 13.89
C ARG A 138 -21.70 -27.22 12.40
N PRO A 139 -22.78 -27.15 11.62
CA PRO A 139 -22.72 -26.84 10.18
C PRO A 139 -22.55 -25.33 9.92
N VAL A 140 -21.50 -24.72 10.49
CA VAL A 140 -21.23 -23.27 10.39
C VAL A 140 -20.67 -22.89 9.04
N PHE A 141 -19.82 -23.75 8.46
CA PHE A 141 -19.15 -23.54 7.18
C PHE A 141 -19.53 -24.64 6.18
N LYS A 142 -19.58 -24.28 4.90
CA LYS A 142 -19.78 -25.24 3.80
C LYS A 142 -18.46 -25.89 3.41
N ASP A 143 -18.45 -27.20 3.20
CA ASP A 143 -17.22 -28.00 3.01
C ASP A 143 -16.44 -27.62 1.73
N HIS A 144 -17.15 -27.31 0.65
CA HIS A 144 -16.53 -26.96 -0.63
C HIS A 144 -15.60 -25.72 -0.61
N ILE A 145 -15.66 -24.89 0.45
CA ILE A 145 -14.79 -23.71 0.56
C ILE A 145 -13.32 -24.08 0.83
N PHE A 146 -13.07 -25.29 1.34
CA PHE A 146 -11.73 -25.76 1.68
C PHE A 146 -11.00 -26.40 0.51
N ARG A 147 -11.71 -26.76 -0.59
CA ARG A 147 -11.20 -27.51 -1.72
C ARG A 147 -9.85 -27.02 -2.25
N ASP A 148 -9.74 -25.72 -2.50
CA ASP A 148 -8.58 -25.11 -3.13
C ASP A 148 -7.71 -24.33 -2.10
N LYS A 149 -7.89 -24.61 -0.79
CA LYS A 149 -7.23 -23.88 0.29
C LYS A 149 -6.28 -24.75 1.12
N ILE A 150 -6.23 -26.04 0.83
CA ILE A 150 -5.35 -27.00 1.49
C ILE A 150 -4.45 -27.61 0.43
N ASP A 151 -3.15 -27.31 0.53
CA ASP A 151 -2.14 -27.70 -0.47
C ASP A 151 -1.48 -29.06 -0.18
N PHE A 152 -1.94 -29.78 0.85
CA PHE A 152 -1.48 -31.13 1.15
C PHE A 152 -2.27 -32.17 0.36
N LYS A 153 -1.58 -33.23 -0.08
CA LYS A 153 -2.18 -34.42 -0.67
C LYS A 153 -1.62 -35.65 -0.02
N THR A 154 -2.49 -36.55 0.42
CA THR A 154 -2.09 -37.83 1.04
C THR A 154 -1.16 -38.62 0.12
N GLY A 155 -0.09 -39.17 0.68
CA GLY A 155 0.93 -39.96 -0.03
C GLY A 155 2.07 -39.15 -0.65
N GLN A 156 1.98 -37.84 -0.76
CA GLN A 156 3.08 -37.01 -1.23
C GLN A 156 4.14 -36.81 -0.14
N VAL A 157 5.38 -36.56 -0.56
CA VAL A 157 6.44 -36.13 0.37
C VAL A 157 6.02 -34.83 1.03
N TYR A 158 6.23 -34.74 2.34
CA TYR A 158 5.92 -33.53 3.09
C TYR A 158 6.78 -32.37 2.59
N ASP A 159 6.13 -31.22 2.40
CA ASP A 159 6.77 -29.97 1.98
C ASP A 159 6.31 -28.83 2.90
N GLN A 160 7.25 -28.22 3.60
CA GLN A 160 6.97 -27.13 4.53
C GLN A 160 6.38 -25.89 3.84
N ARG A 161 6.65 -25.67 2.57
CA ARG A 161 6.03 -24.60 1.78
C ARG A 161 4.51 -24.77 1.73
N ASN A 162 4.02 -26.03 1.58
CA ASN A 162 2.59 -26.33 1.59
C ASN A 162 1.95 -26.05 2.96
N TYR A 163 2.71 -26.23 4.05
CA TYR A 163 2.28 -25.85 5.40
C TYR A 163 1.97 -24.36 5.48
N PHE A 164 2.97 -23.52 5.16
CA PHE A 164 2.79 -22.07 5.21
C PHE A 164 1.75 -21.58 4.20
N LYS A 165 1.68 -22.19 3.03
CA LYS A 165 0.71 -21.86 1.99
C LYS A 165 -0.71 -22.11 2.46
N THR A 166 -0.98 -23.31 3.00
CA THR A 166 -2.29 -23.67 3.60
C THR A 166 -2.64 -22.73 4.74
N LEU A 167 -1.70 -22.48 5.66
CA LEU A 167 -1.90 -21.59 6.79
C LEU A 167 -2.29 -20.17 6.34
N ASN A 168 -1.54 -19.62 5.38
CA ASN A 168 -1.80 -18.27 4.85
C ASN A 168 -3.13 -18.18 4.10
N GLN A 169 -3.50 -19.19 3.33
CA GLN A 169 -4.77 -19.23 2.60
C GLN A 169 -5.97 -19.26 3.54
N LEU A 170 -5.92 -20.12 4.58
CA LEU A 170 -6.99 -20.21 5.56
C LEU A 170 -7.11 -18.90 6.38
N ASN A 171 -5.99 -18.30 6.79
CA ASN A 171 -6.00 -17.00 7.47
C ASN A 171 -6.58 -15.89 6.57
N ALA A 172 -6.24 -15.90 5.29
CA ALA A 172 -6.71 -14.89 4.32
C ALA A 172 -8.24 -14.92 4.10
N MET A 173 -8.89 -16.04 4.37
CA MET A 173 -10.36 -16.15 4.28
C MET A 173 -11.08 -15.31 5.34
N GLY A 174 -10.45 -15.04 6.50
CA GLY A 174 -10.98 -14.17 7.56
C GLY A 174 -12.21 -14.69 8.30
N GLY A 175 -12.60 -15.95 8.06
CA GLY A 175 -13.69 -16.62 8.78
C GLY A 175 -13.28 -17.15 10.15
N TRP A 176 -11.99 -17.23 10.42
CA TRP A 176 -11.43 -17.79 11.64
C TRP A 176 -10.57 -16.77 12.39
N ARG A 177 -10.61 -16.85 13.72
CA ARG A 177 -9.75 -16.08 14.63
C ARG A 177 -8.37 -16.70 14.76
N LEU A 178 -8.32 -18.04 14.76
CA LEU A 178 -7.11 -18.83 14.89
C LEU A 178 -7.15 -19.99 13.90
N VAL A 179 -6.06 -20.14 13.16
CA VAL A 179 -5.77 -21.28 12.30
C VAL A 179 -4.59 -22.01 12.92
N ASN A 180 -4.83 -23.19 13.45
CA ASN A 180 -3.80 -24.06 13.99
C ASN A 180 -3.63 -25.27 13.07
N LEU A 181 -2.42 -25.47 12.56
CA LEU A 181 -2.06 -26.59 11.70
C LEU A 181 -0.95 -27.37 12.41
N GLU A 182 -1.25 -28.62 12.76
CA GLU A 182 -0.37 -29.55 13.46
C GLU A 182 0.05 -30.66 12.51
N THR A 183 1.33 -31.00 12.55
CA THR A 183 1.89 -32.17 11.88
C THR A 183 2.19 -33.22 12.94
N ILE A 184 1.59 -34.39 12.85
CA ILE A 184 1.71 -35.46 13.85
C ILE A 184 2.42 -36.67 13.21
N PRO A 185 3.76 -36.78 13.35
CA PRO A 185 4.51 -37.91 12.84
C PRO A 185 4.11 -39.20 13.56
N ARG A 186 3.80 -40.24 12.81
CA ARG A 186 3.49 -41.54 13.37
C ARG A 186 4.77 -42.22 13.91
N LYS A 187 4.61 -42.91 15.03
CA LYS A 187 5.72 -43.71 15.59
C LYS A 187 6.08 -44.85 14.66
N ASN A 188 7.36 -45.05 14.42
CA ASN A 188 7.92 -46.14 13.58
C ASN A 188 7.42 -46.15 12.14
N ALA A 189 6.98 -44.99 11.58
CA ALA A 189 6.51 -44.87 10.21
C ALA A 189 7.10 -43.60 9.55
N ASP A 190 7.16 -43.61 8.23
CA ASP A 190 7.56 -42.48 7.39
C ASP A 190 6.39 -41.55 7.04
N THR A 191 5.34 -41.55 7.86
CA THR A 191 4.10 -40.85 7.59
C THR A 191 3.78 -39.84 8.69
N THR A 192 3.34 -38.65 8.31
CA THR A 192 2.87 -37.61 9.22
C THR A 192 1.42 -37.25 8.93
N ASP A 193 0.58 -37.29 9.93
CA ASP A 193 -0.82 -36.88 9.83
C ASP A 193 -0.92 -35.36 9.91
N ILE A 194 -1.80 -34.76 9.12
CA ILE A 194 -2.05 -33.32 9.12
C ILE A 194 -3.37 -33.04 9.83
N LEU A 195 -3.29 -32.28 10.91
CA LEU A 195 -4.44 -31.89 11.71
C LEU A 195 -4.63 -30.38 11.64
N ILE A 196 -5.76 -29.93 11.10
CA ILE A 196 -6.10 -28.53 10.93
C ILE A 196 -7.26 -28.17 11.84
N LYS A 197 -7.00 -27.35 12.85
CA LYS A 197 -8.01 -26.87 13.81
C LYS A 197 -8.27 -25.39 13.57
N LEU A 198 -9.50 -25.05 13.17
CA LEU A 198 -9.91 -23.70 12.85
C LEU A 198 -10.87 -23.20 13.93
N THR A 199 -10.48 -22.14 14.64
CA THR A 199 -11.36 -21.50 15.64
C THR A 199 -12.13 -20.38 14.97
N PRO A 200 -13.48 -20.46 14.85
CA PRO A 200 -14.28 -19.45 14.18
C PRO A 200 -14.13 -18.06 14.80
N ALA A 201 -14.08 -17.05 13.96
CA ALA A 201 -14.23 -15.67 14.38
C ALA A 201 -15.70 -15.38 14.73
N LYS A 202 -15.96 -14.33 15.51
CA LYS A 202 -17.33 -13.86 15.75
C LYS A 202 -17.98 -13.56 14.40
N LYS A 203 -19.10 -14.25 14.10
CA LYS A 203 -19.82 -14.11 12.82
C LYS A 203 -20.28 -12.68 12.60
N TYR A 204 -20.81 -12.05 13.64
CA TYR A 204 -21.30 -10.67 13.60
C TYR A 204 -20.45 -9.78 14.50
N THR A 205 -20.11 -8.62 13.99
CA THR A 205 -19.39 -7.58 14.73
C THR A 205 -19.98 -6.23 14.35
N SER A 206 -20.32 -5.42 15.32
CA SER A 206 -20.67 -4.01 15.12
C SER A 206 -19.59 -3.13 15.72
N PHE A 207 -19.39 -1.96 15.14
CA PHE A 207 -18.45 -0.97 15.64
C PHE A 207 -19.00 0.43 15.40
N ALA A 208 -18.56 1.36 16.25
CA ALA A 208 -18.85 2.78 16.10
C ALA A 208 -17.57 3.57 16.33
N ASN A 209 -17.26 4.50 15.43
CA ASN A 209 -16.08 5.37 15.51
C ASN A 209 -16.52 6.82 15.35
N LEU A 210 -15.99 7.69 16.20
CA LEU A 210 -16.09 9.13 16.06
C LEU A 210 -14.83 9.64 15.38
N GLU A 211 -14.99 10.45 14.34
CA GLU A 211 -13.90 11.02 13.53
C GLU A 211 -13.96 12.54 13.59
N GLY A 212 -12.81 13.15 13.86
CA GLY A 212 -12.60 14.58 13.71
C GLY A 212 -11.74 14.85 12.48
N SER A 213 -12.08 15.86 11.69
CA SER A 213 -11.33 16.25 10.50
C SER A 213 -11.23 17.75 10.37
N SER A 214 -10.18 18.21 9.67
CA SER A 214 -10.06 19.60 9.24
C SER A 214 -9.92 19.59 7.71
N ASN A 215 -10.89 20.17 7.05
CA ASN A 215 -10.97 20.20 5.59
C ASN A 215 -10.87 21.63 5.08
N GLN A 216 -10.12 21.84 3.99
CA GLN A 216 -10.20 23.08 3.24
C GLN A 216 -11.23 22.92 2.11
N SER A 217 -12.22 23.80 2.10
CA SER A 217 -13.26 23.82 1.07
C SER A 217 -12.88 24.73 -0.09
N LEU A 218 -13.28 24.31 -1.30
CA LEU A 218 -13.20 25.11 -2.53
C LEU A 218 -13.74 26.53 -2.36
N LEU A 219 -14.83 26.67 -1.63
CA LEU A 219 -15.64 27.88 -1.58
C LEU A 219 -15.64 28.58 -0.23
N ALA A 220 -15.07 27.99 0.82
CA ALA A 220 -15.31 28.49 2.18
C ALA A 220 -14.12 28.38 3.16
N GLY A 221 -12.89 28.29 2.70
CA GLY A 221 -11.75 28.21 3.63
C GLY A 221 -11.70 26.93 4.48
N THR A 222 -11.18 27.03 5.71
CA THR A 222 -11.02 25.88 6.60
C THR A 222 -12.29 25.53 7.35
N LEU A 223 -12.72 24.28 7.23
CA LEU A 223 -13.87 23.72 7.94
C LEU A 223 -13.40 22.62 8.90
N PHE A 224 -14.04 22.56 10.06
CA PHE A 224 -13.86 21.47 11.01
C PHE A 224 -15.02 20.49 10.88
N GLY A 225 -14.67 19.23 10.62
CA GLY A 225 -15.65 18.17 10.44
C GLY A 225 -15.70 17.24 11.66
N VAL A 226 -16.89 16.79 11.98
CA VAL A 226 -17.14 15.70 12.91
C VAL A 226 -18.00 14.66 12.20
N ALA A 227 -17.61 13.39 12.27
CA ALA A 227 -18.39 12.33 11.67
C ALA A 227 -18.49 11.11 12.60
N LEU A 228 -19.69 10.53 12.62
CA LEU A 228 -19.98 9.26 13.26
C LEU A 228 -20.04 8.18 12.18
N ASN A 229 -19.21 7.14 12.36
CA ASN A 229 -19.21 5.96 11.50
C ASN A 229 -19.76 4.78 12.32
N VAL A 230 -20.85 4.18 11.87
CA VAL A 230 -21.44 2.97 12.46
C VAL A 230 -21.36 1.84 11.46
N GLY A 231 -20.72 0.75 11.85
CA GLY A 231 -20.50 -0.38 10.96
C GLY A 231 -21.02 -1.69 11.51
N PHE A 232 -21.46 -2.55 10.59
CA PHE A 232 -21.87 -3.93 10.86
C PHE A 232 -21.12 -4.85 9.90
N GLN A 233 -20.49 -5.88 10.44
CA GLN A 233 -19.77 -6.89 9.67
C GLN A 233 -20.30 -8.28 9.94
N ASN A 234 -20.58 -9.04 8.86
CA ASN A 234 -20.81 -10.46 8.87
C ASN A 234 -19.61 -11.15 8.19
N ARG A 235 -18.86 -11.98 8.94
CA ARG A 235 -17.64 -12.63 8.46
C ARG A 235 -17.89 -13.97 7.76
N ASN A 236 -19.11 -14.46 7.79
CA ASN A 236 -19.45 -15.76 7.21
C ASN A 236 -20.84 -15.73 6.58
N LEU A 237 -21.02 -14.92 5.55
CA LEU A 237 -22.25 -14.82 4.80
C LEU A 237 -22.48 -16.14 4.04
N PHE A 238 -23.68 -16.71 4.17
CA PHE A 238 -24.10 -17.99 3.57
C PHE A 238 -23.23 -19.22 3.93
N GLY A 239 -22.43 -19.18 4.99
CA GLY A 239 -21.52 -20.27 5.36
C GLY A 239 -20.31 -20.42 4.42
N ARG A 240 -20.00 -19.41 3.60
CA ARG A 240 -18.94 -19.44 2.58
C ARG A 240 -17.72 -18.58 2.92
N SER A 241 -17.61 -18.15 4.19
CA SER A 241 -16.54 -17.21 4.61
C SER A 241 -16.50 -15.91 3.77
N ILE A 242 -17.63 -15.54 3.15
CA ILE A 242 -17.77 -14.25 2.48
C ILE A 242 -17.92 -13.20 3.57
N GLN A 243 -17.05 -12.18 3.54
CA GLN A 243 -17.13 -11.06 4.46
C GLN A 243 -18.04 -9.99 3.86
N SER A 244 -19.07 -9.61 4.61
CA SER A 244 -20.00 -8.53 4.27
C SER A 244 -19.84 -7.44 5.31
N THR A 245 -19.50 -6.23 4.88
CA THR A 245 -19.34 -5.07 5.77
C THR A 245 -20.20 -3.93 5.25
N THR A 246 -21.11 -3.47 6.09
CA THR A 246 -21.94 -2.29 5.84
C THR A 246 -21.51 -1.19 6.80
N ASN A 247 -21.28 0.01 6.30
CA ASN A 247 -20.88 1.16 7.09
C ASN A 247 -21.75 2.37 6.74
N LEU A 248 -22.33 2.98 7.76
CA LEU A 248 -23.08 4.23 7.66
C LEU A 248 -22.22 5.35 8.27
N ARG A 249 -21.96 6.38 7.50
CA ARG A 249 -21.27 7.60 7.91
C ARG A 249 -22.25 8.76 7.96
N LEU A 250 -22.28 9.45 9.09
CA LEU A 250 -23.01 10.70 9.30
C LEU A 250 -21.99 11.77 9.66
N GLY A 251 -21.85 12.78 8.81
CA GLY A 251 -20.84 13.83 8.97
C GLY A 251 -21.47 15.23 8.93
N VAL A 252 -20.86 16.12 9.67
CA VAL A 252 -21.14 17.55 9.62
C VAL A 252 -19.82 18.32 9.59
N GLU A 253 -19.77 19.40 8.80
CA GLU A 253 -18.67 20.33 8.82
C GLU A 253 -19.16 21.68 9.30
N ILE A 254 -18.39 22.26 10.21
CA ILE A 254 -18.68 23.54 10.86
C ILE A 254 -17.59 24.55 10.51
N GLY A 255 -17.96 25.79 10.41
CA GLY A 255 -17.03 26.89 10.10
C GLY A 255 -17.78 28.11 9.66
N ARG A 256 -17.02 29.13 9.24
CA ARG A 256 -17.58 30.36 8.68
C ARG A 256 -17.42 30.33 7.17
N ASP A 257 -18.53 30.45 6.45
CA ASP A 257 -18.53 30.59 4.99
C ASP A 257 -18.68 32.07 4.64
N THR A 258 -17.64 32.64 4.04
CA THR A 258 -17.64 34.04 3.63
C THR A 258 -18.41 34.30 2.31
N ILE A 259 -18.64 33.23 1.52
CA ILE A 259 -19.33 33.33 0.22
C ILE A 259 -20.84 33.18 0.40
N ALA A 260 -21.29 32.19 1.16
CA ALA A 260 -22.70 31.91 1.38
C ALA A 260 -23.28 32.64 2.59
N ASP A 261 -22.45 33.39 3.34
CA ASP A 261 -22.82 34.10 4.58
C ASP A 261 -23.54 33.21 5.60
N VAL A 262 -23.10 31.95 5.68
CA VAL A 262 -23.69 30.96 6.59
C VAL A 262 -22.70 30.67 7.71
N ASN A 263 -23.17 30.80 8.93
CA ASN A 263 -22.41 30.50 10.13
C ASN A 263 -22.78 29.10 10.64
N PHE A 264 -21.82 28.42 11.27
CA PHE A 264 -21.92 27.16 11.99
C PHE A 264 -21.92 25.93 11.08
N ILE A 265 -23.06 25.28 10.74
CA ILE A 265 -23.08 24.07 9.91
C ILE A 265 -23.05 24.45 8.44
N GLN A 266 -21.97 24.05 7.75
CA GLN A 266 -21.74 24.33 6.35
C GLN A 266 -22.05 23.14 5.45
N THR A 267 -21.67 21.94 5.89
CA THR A 267 -21.84 20.72 5.12
C THR A 267 -22.53 19.66 5.97
N ARG A 268 -23.42 18.89 5.37
CA ARG A 268 -23.98 17.65 5.92
C ARG A 268 -23.66 16.53 4.96
N GLN A 269 -23.21 15.41 5.49
CA GLN A 269 -22.88 14.23 4.70
C GLN A 269 -23.54 12.99 5.28
N ILE A 270 -24.19 12.22 4.43
CA ILE A 270 -24.66 10.88 4.73
C ILE A 270 -24.05 9.96 3.68
N ALA A 271 -23.39 8.88 4.10
CA ALA A 271 -22.84 7.90 3.19
C ALA A 271 -23.09 6.48 3.70
N LEU A 272 -23.54 5.60 2.81
CA LEU A 272 -23.71 4.17 3.04
C LEU A 272 -22.75 3.42 2.13
N THR A 273 -21.86 2.65 2.74
CA THR A 273 -20.91 1.80 2.02
C THR A 273 -21.18 0.34 2.34
N HIS A 274 -21.23 -0.52 1.33
CA HIS A 274 -21.38 -1.96 1.48
C HIS A 274 -20.32 -2.68 0.68
N ASN A 275 -19.52 -3.53 1.35
CA ASN A 275 -18.45 -4.29 0.75
C ASN A 275 -18.66 -5.79 0.96
N LEU A 276 -18.57 -6.56 -0.12
CA LEU A 276 -18.53 -8.01 -0.11
C LEU A 276 -17.14 -8.48 -0.55
N ILE A 277 -16.46 -9.25 0.29
CA ILE A 277 -15.16 -9.83 0.00
C ILE A 277 -15.32 -11.35 -0.08
N PHE A 278 -15.05 -11.90 -1.25
CA PHE A 278 -15.11 -13.33 -1.53
C PHE A 278 -13.71 -13.94 -1.37
N PRO A 279 -13.57 -15.06 -0.64
CA PRO A 279 -12.28 -15.71 -0.39
C PRO A 279 -11.80 -16.53 -1.60
N GLY A 280 -11.73 -15.91 -2.77
CA GLY A 280 -11.30 -16.52 -4.02
C GLY A 280 -11.72 -15.70 -5.23
N LEU A 281 -11.39 -16.21 -6.43
CA LEU A 281 -11.78 -15.58 -7.69
C LEU A 281 -13.21 -15.92 -8.06
N LEU A 282 -14.00 -14.91 -8.36
CA LEU A 282 -15.33 -15.01 -8.95
C LEU A 282 -15.45 -14.00 -10.12
N PRO A 283 -15.78 -14.44 -11.34
CA PRO A 283 -15.79 -15.84 -11.80
C PRO A 283 -14.40 -16.49 -11.74
N ARG A 284 -14.36 -17.82 -11.80
CA ARG A 284 -13.09 -18.56 -11.79
C ARG A 284 -12.42 -18.50 -13.16
N PHE A 285 -11.25 -17.89 -13.23
CA PHE A 285 -10.41 -17.87 -14.44
C PHE A 285 -9.40 -19.03 -14.41
N SER A 286 -9.46 -19.93 -15.39
CA SER A 286 -8.53 -21.06 -15.48
C SER A 286 -7.13 -20.67 -15.98
N GLY A 287 -7.00 -19.57 -16.70
CA GLY A 287 -5.73 -19.11 -17.32
C GLY A 287 -4.72 -18.44 -16.38
N LEU A 288 -5.08 -18.20 -15.11
CA LEU A 288 -4.16 -17.59 -14.15
C LEU A 288 -3.24 -18.64 -13.51
N PRO A 289 -1.94 -18.34 -13.30
CA PRO A 289 -1.02 -19.18 -12.55
C PRO A 289 -1.62 -19.59 -11.19
N ALA A 290 -1.38 -20.84 -10.78
CA ALA A 290 -1.95 -21.39 -9.55
C ALA A 290 -1.60 -20.54 -8.32
N ASP A 291 -0.37 -20.03 -8.23
CA ASP A 291 0.08 -19.20 -7.12
C ASP A 291 -0.68 -17.86 -7.01
N LEU A 292 -0.97 -17.21 -8.13
CA LEU A 292 -1.78 -15.99 -8.14
C LEU A 292 -3.24 -16.29 -7.77
N ARG A 293 -3.80 -17.36 -8.31
CA ARG A 293 -5.20 -17.75 -8.08
C ARG A 293 -5.49 -18.09 -6.62
N GLN A 294 -4.55 -18.72 -5.93
CA GLN A 294 -4.71 -19.14 -4.54
C GLN A 294 -4.74 -17.97 -3.56
N HIS A 295 -4.01 -16.89 -3.86
CA HIS A 295 -3.92 -15.67 -3.03
C HIS A 295 -4.87 -14.56 -3.49
N ALA A 296 -5.76 -14.91 -4.42
CA ALA A 296 -6.71 -13.96 -4.97
C ALA A 296 -7.99 -13.88 -4.13
N ARG A 297 -8.58 -12.69 -4.09
CA ARG A 297 -9.93 -12.46 -3.57
C ARG A 297 -10.68 -11.55 -4.52
N SER A 298 -12.01 -11.75 -4.60
CA SER A 298 -12.90 -10.87 -5.36
C SER A 298 -13.60 -9.91 -4.41
N ILE A 299 -13.84 -8.70 -4.87
CA ILE A 299 -14.46 -7.64 -4.07
C ILE A 299 -15.60 -7.04 -4.89
N LEU A 300 -16.75 -6.91 -4.26
CA LEU A 300 -17.87 -6.13 -4.76
C LEU A 300 -18.12 -5.00 -3.76
N ALA A 301 -18.01 -3.77 -4.22
CA ALA A 301 -18.17 -2.58 -3.41
C ALA A 301 -19.33 -1.74 -3.94
N PHE A 302 -20.17 -1.26 -3.05
CA PHE A 302 -21.23 -0.26 -3.32
C PHE A 302 -21.05 0.92 -2.39
N ASN A 303 -21.22 2.12 -2.92
CA ASN A 303 -21.27 3.31 -2.11
C ASN A 303 -22.37 4.25 -2.61
N ILE A 304 -23.16 4.77 -1.69
CA ILE A 304 -24.16 5.78 -1.93
C ILE A 304 -23.88 6.89 -0.93
N SER A 305 -23.71 8.10 -1.41
CA SER A 305 -23.52 9.25 -0.53
C SER A 305 -24.30 10.46 -1.01
N ASN A 306 -24.69 11.27 -0.05
CA ASN A 306 -25.28 12.57 -0.28
C ASN A 306 -24.52 13.59 0.57
N THR A 307 -24.03 14.63 -0.08
CA THR A 307 -23.32 15.75 0.54
C THR A 307 -24.05 17.05 0.21
N GLU A 308 -24.72 17.57 1.19
CA GLU A 308 -25.36 18.87 1.11
C GLU A 308 -24.38 19.95 1.55
N ARG A 309 -24.02 20.85 0.66
CA ARG A 309 -23.35 22.10 0.96
C ARG A 309 -24.40 23.21 0.99
N ARG A 310 -24.62 23.72 2.19
CA ARG A 310 -25.70 24.68 2.44
C ARG A 310 -25.59 25.90 1.49
N GLU A 311 -26.72 26.35 0.92
CA GLU A 311 -26.84 27.46 -0.03
C GLU A 311 -26.11 27.27 -1.39
N LEU A 312 -25.25 26.25 -1.56
CA LEU A 312 -24.44 26.06 -2.76
C LEU A 312 -24.95 24.90 -3.62
N PHE A 313 -24.90 23.66 -3.10
CA PHE A 313 -25.30 22.48 -3.88
C PHE A 313 -25.68 21.30 -3.01
N ASN A 314 -26.32 20.32 -3.64
CA ASN A 314 -26.48 18.98 -3.10
C ASN A 314 -25.87 17.98 -4.10
N LEU A 315 -24.84 17.24 -3.65
CA LEU A 315 -24.13 16.23 -4.44
C LEU A 315 -24.58 14.84 -3.99
N SER A 316 -25.22 14.11 -4.90
CA SER A 316 -25.52 12.69 -4.74
C SER A 316 -24.52 11.86 -5.55
N SER A 317 -23.83 10.95 -4.90
CA SER A 317 -22.83 10.07 -5.53
C SER A 317 -23.23 8.62 -5.35
N TYR A 318 -23.21 7.87 -6.44
CA TYR A 318 -23.50 6.44 -6.50
C TYR A 318 -22.32 5.74 -7.12
N SER A 319 -21.79 4.72 -6.48
CA SER A 319 -20.74 3.91 -7.09
C SER A 319 -20.90 2.42 -6.85
N ALA A 320 -20.51 1.63 -7.85
CA ALA A 320 -20.46 0.19 -7.80
C ALA A 320 -19.18 -0.29 -8.49
N ALA A 321 -18.42 -1.13 -7.81
CA ALA A 321 -17.18 -1.64 -8.35
C ALA A 321 -17.06 -3.15 -8.12
N TRP A 322 -16.72 -3.89 -9.17
CA TRP A 322 -16.24 -5.25 -9.08
C TRP A 322 -14.73 -5.29 -9.23
N GLY A 323 -14.05 -6.11 -8.44
CA GLY A 323 -12.60 -6.15 -8.54
C GLY A 323 -11.95 -7.38 -7.95
N TYR A 324 -10.64 -7.43 -8.14
CA TYR A 324 -9.78 -8.52 -7.72
C TYR A 324 -8.54 -7.96 -7.03
N ASP A 325 -8.16 -8.59 -5.92
CA ASP A 325 -6.88 -8.36 -5.26
C ASP A 325 -6.06 -9.65 -5.33
N PHE A 326 -4.81 -9.53 -5.76
CA PHE A 326 -3.86 -10.64 -5.83
C PHE A 326 -2.62 -10.26 -5.02
N ARG A 327 -2.15 -11.15 -4.18
CA ARG A 327 -0.86 -10.95 -3.51
C ARG A 327 0.13 -11.99 -4.00
N TYR A 328 1.25 -11.52 -4.51
CA TYR A 328 2.36 -12.37 -4.89
C TYR A 328 3.65 -11.83 -4.30
N LYS A 329 4.31 -12.62 -3.44
CA LYS A 329 5.47 -12.18 -2.64
C LYS A 329 5.19 -10.84 -1.92
N ASN A 330 5.95 -9.83 -2.22
CA ASN A 330 5.89 -8.50 -1.62
C ASN A 330 5.01 -7.52 -2.40
N THR A 331 4.29 -8.00 -3.42
CA THR A 331 3.48 -7.16 -4.30
C THR A 331 2.00 -7.48 -4.16
N LEU A 332 1.20 -6.43 -3.97
CA LEU A 332 -0.25 -6.46 -4.05
C LEU A 332 -0.66 -5.89 -5.41
N TYR A 333 -1.39 -6.66 -6.18
CA TYR A 333 -2.04 -6.23 -7.42
C TYR A 333 -3.52 -6.03 -7.14
N THR A 334 -4.07 -4.96 -7.65
CA THR A 334 -5.50 -4.66 -7.55
C THR A 334 -6.06 -4.37 -8.93
N ILE A 335 -7.19 -4.97 -9.24
CA ILE A 335 -7.92 -4.72 -10.50
C ILE A 335 -9.34 -4.37 -10.12
N ARG A 336 -9.91 -3.32 -10.69
CA ARG A 336 -11.31 -2.91 -10.55
C ARG A 336 -11.90 -2.73 -11.93
N ILE A 337 -12.78 -3.65 -12.31
CA ILE A 337 -13.42 -3.68 -13.62
C ILE A 337 -14.74 -4.48 -13.53
N PRO A 338 -15.92 -3.86 -13.81
CA PRO A 338 -16.11 -2.43 -13.98
C PRO A 338 -16.08 -1.65 -12.66
N ASN A 339 -15.74 -0.37 -12.74
CA ASN A 339 -15.99 0.61 -11.70
C ASN A 339 -16.90 1.69 -12.29
N VAL A 340 -18.13 1.75 -11.80
CA VAL A 340 -19.15 2.69 -12.26
C VAL A 340 -19.37 3.70 -11.16
N GLU A 341 -19.27 4.98 -11.49
CA GLU A 341 -19.48 6.11 -10.57
C GLU A 341 -20.35 7.15 -11.25
N TYR A 342 -21.46 7.52 -10.64
CA TYR A 342 -22.35 8.57 -11.10
C TYR A 342 -22.50 9.65 -10.04
N ASN A 343 -22.23 10.88 -10.42
CA ASN A 343 -22.34 12.06 -9.57
C ASN A 343 -23.41 12.98 -10.13
N ALA A 344 -24.45 13.25 -9.35
CA ALA A 344 -25.52 14.18 -9.68
C ALA A 344 -25.45 15.40 -8.75
N ILE A 345 -25.43 16.60 -9.33
CA ILE A 345 -25.27 17.87 -8.61
C ILE A 345 -26.50 18.76 -8.79
N ALA A 346 -27.28 18.88 -7.73
CA ALA A 346 -28.33 19.89 -7.67
C ALA A 346 -27.73 21.24 -7.24
N ARG A 347 -27.59 22.18 -8.18
CA ARG A 347 -27.03 23.51 -7.96
C ARG A 347 -28.09 24.44 -7.36
N ARG A 348 -27.73 25.21 -6.35
CA ARG A 348 -28.58 26.22 -5.71
C ARG A 348 -28.27 27.60 -6.26
N ALA A 349 -29.16 28.56 -6.01
CA ALA A 349 -29.10 29.91 -6.58
C ALA A 349 -27.73 30.59 -6.39
N LYS A 350 -27.14 30.47 -5.18
CA LYS A 350 -25.86 31.10 -4.88
C LYS A 350 -24.71 30.51 -5.70
N LEU A 351 -24.72 29.20 -5.96
CA LEU A 351 -23.73 28.58 -6.83
C LEU A 351 -23.91 28.98 -8.29
N LEU A 352 -25.15 29.10 -8.76
CA LEU A 352 -25.43 29.57 -10.14
C LEU A 352 -24.90 30.98 -10.35
N GLU A 353 -25.12 31.90 -9.41
CA GLU A 353 -24.57 33.27 -9.44
C GLU A 353 -23.01 33.25 -9.51
N LEU A 354 -22.36 32.35 -8.78
CA LEU A 354 -20.91 32.17 -8.85
C LEU A 354 -20.44 31.59 -10.20
N ILE A 355 -21.19 30.66 -10.78
CA ILE A 355 -20.91 30.06 -12.08
C ILE A 355 -21.04 31.11 -13.20
N ASP A 356 -22.03 31.97 -13.14
CA ASP A 356 -22.20 33.03 -14.12
C ASP A 356 -21.06 34.06 -14.09
N SER A 357 -20.48 34.27 -12.92
CA SER A 357 -19.33 35.14 -12.75
C SER A 357 -17.98 34.45 -13.05
N ASN A 358 -17.92 33.11 -13.14
CA ASN A 358 -16.68 32.36 -13.36
C ASN A 358 -16.94 31.11 -14.21
N ALA A 359 -16.56 31.15 -15.48
CA ALA A 359 -16.75 30.07 -16.44
C ALA A 359 -16.04 28.74 -16.04
N LEU A 360 -14.96 28.78 -15.23
CA LEU A 360 -14.27 27.58 -14.74
C LEU A 360 -15.18 26.75 -13.83
N LEU A 361 -16.00 27.38 -13.00
CA LEU A 361 -16.96 26.71 -12.12
C LEU A 361 -18.02 25.91 -12.89
N LYS A 362 -18.39 26.37 -14.07
CA LYS A 362 -19.35 25.66 -14.94
C LYS A 362 -18.89 24.25 -15.29
N ASN A 363 -17.57 24.05 -15.48
CA ASN A 363 -16.99 22.76 -15.84
C ASN A 363 -16.70 21.87 -14.61
N ILE A 364 -16.74 22.43 -13.41
CA ILE A 364 -16.46 21.74 -12.15
C ILE A 364 -17.73 21.10 -11.58
N PHE A 365 -18.82 21.88 -11.52
CA PHE A 365 -20.08 21.46 -10.92
C PHE A 365 -21.03 20.90 -11.99
N VAL A 366 -20.65 19.80 -12.64
CA VAL A 366 -21.45 19.10 -13.64
C VAL A 366 -21.73 17.66 -13.21
N ASP A 367 -22.90 17.18 -13.61
CA ASP A 367 -23.23 15.77 -13.48
C ASP A 367 -22.23 14.95 -14.30
N GLY A 368 -21.91 13.78 -13.84
CA GLY A 368 -20.91 12.97 -14.52
C GLY A 368 -20.99 11.49 -14.24
N LEU A 369 -20.79 10.73 -15.30
CA LEU A 369 -20.68 9.28 -15.27
C LEU A 369 -19.24 8.89 -15.56
N ILE A 370 -18.66 8.01 -14.73
CA ILE A 370 -17.39 7.34 -14.97
C ILE A 370 -17.68 5.85 -15.04
N ILE A 371 -17.29 5.22 -16.13
CA ILE A 371 -17.25 3.77 -16.28
C ILE A 371 -15.81 3.42 -16.58
N SER A 372 -15.10 3.04 -15.54
CA SER A 372 -13.65 2.88 -15.59
C SER A 372 -13.19 1.44 -15.34
N GLY A 373 -12.01 1.14 -15.88
CA GLY A 373 -11.17 0.06 -15.47
C GLY A 373 -9.93 0.60 -14.78
N SER A 374 -9.53 0.03 -13.65
CA SER A 374 -8.28 0.41 -13.00
C SER A 374 -7.44 -0.79 -12.60
N ALA A 375 -6.13 -0.63 -12.72
CA ALA A 375 -5.12 -1.59 -12.27
C ALA A 375 -4.13 -0.88 -11.36
N GLY A 376 -3.86 -1.49 -10.21
CA GLY A 376 -2.91 -0.98 -9.23
C GLY A 376 -1.85 -2.02 -8.88
N LEU A 377 -0.64 -1.57 -8.64
CA LEU A 377 0.47 -2.35 -8.12
C LEU A 377 1.02 -1.63 -6.89
N PHE A 378 1.11 -2.35 -5.78
CA PHE A 378 1.79 -1.89 -4.58
C PHE A 378 2.86 -2.90 -4.17
N TYR A 379 4.12 -2.51 -4.35
CA TYR A 379 5.28 -3.27 -3.90
C TYR A 379 5.85 -2.63 -2.64
N SER A 380 6.10 -3.44 -1.61
CA SER A 380 6.75 -3.01 -0.38
C SER A 380 7.83 -3.99 0.02
N ARG A 381 9.04 -3.50 0.23
CA ARG A 381 10.18 -4.29 0.68
C ARG A 381 10.82 -3.64 1.89
N GLN A 382 10.94 -4.42 2.95
CA GLN A 382 11.65 -4.03 4.16
C GLN A 382 12.93 -4.87 4.30
N LYS A 383 14.04 -4.18 4.50
CA LYS A 383 15.33 -4.73 4.94
C LYS A 383 15.67 -4.10 6.30
N ALA A 384 16.72 -4.57 6.98
CA ALA A 384 17.08 -4.12 8.33
C ALA A 384 17.07 -2.57 8.50
N ASN A 385 17.63 -1.85 7.54
CA ASN A 385 17.77 -0.38 7.60
C ASN A 385 17.09 0.37 6.46
N LYS A 386 16.30 -0.31 5.61
CA LYS A 386 15.71 0.27 4.41
C LYS A 386 14.28 -0.22 4.19
N ILE A 387 13.36 0.71 4.01
CA ILE A 387 11.98 0.44 3.54
C ILE A 387 11.83 1.07 2.17
N GLN A 388 11.28 0.34 1.21
CA GLN A 388 11.01 0.82 -0.15
C GLN A 388 9.58 0.48 -0.50
N ASN A 389 8.83 1.48 -0.98
CA ASN A 389 7.49 1.29 -1.51
C ASN A 389 7.44 1.83 -2.94
N VAL A 390 6.77 1.08 -3.80
CA VAL A 390 6.42 1.47 -5.16
C VAL A 390 4.93 1.31 -5.31
N ARG A 391 4.24 2.37 -5.70
CA ARG A 391 2.82 2.34 -6.05
C ARG A 391 2.65 2.83 -7.47
N LEU A 392 2.02 2.02 -8.30
CA LEU A 392 1.63 2.37 -9.66
C LEU A 392 0.11 2.14 -9.76
N ASN A 393 -0.62 3.15 -10.21
CA ASN A 393 -2.04 3.02 -10.52
C ASN A 393 -2.28 3.49 -11.95
N ILE A 394 -3.10 2.75 -12.67
CA ILE A 394 -3.55 3.09 -14.02
C ILE A 394 -5.08 3.03 -13.97
N GLU A 395 -5.74 4.09 -14.39
CA GLU A 395 -7.19 4.16 -14.55
C GLU A 395 -7.51 4.61 -15.97
N GLU A 396 -8.38 3.88 -16.64
CA GLU A 396 -8.99 4.30 -17.89
C GLU A 396 -10.49 4.48 -17.70
N SER A 397 -11.09 5.44 -18.36
CA SER A 397 -12.53 5.61 -18.42
C SER A 397 -12.96 5.94 -19.83
N GLY A 398 -13.98 5.25 -20.31
CA GLY A 398 -14.59 5.51 -21.60
C GLY A 398 -13.85 4.99 -22.82
N LEU A 399 -12.76 4.24 -22.69
CA LEU A 399 -12.13 3.55 -23.84
C LEU A 399 -13.01 2.41 -24.34
N LEU A 400 -13.38 1.50 -23.43
CA LEU A 400 -14.24 0.36 -23.78
C LEU A 400 -15.73 0.74 -23.77
N SER A 401 -16.18 1.37 -22.69
CA SER A 401 -17.58 1.77 -22.52
C SER A 401 -18.03 2.84 -23.53
N GLY A 402 -17.11 3.68 -23.99
CA GLY A 402 -17.39 4.69 -25.01
C GLY A 402 -17.55 4.13 -26.44
N LEU A 403 -17.34 2.84 -26.66
CA LEU A 403 -17.70 2.17 -27.93
C LEU A 403 -19.20 1.93 -28.02
N ILE A 404 -19.88 1.84 -26.88
CA ILE A 404 -21.33 1.67 -26.79
C ILE A 404 -21.97 3.05 -27.04
N ARG A 405 -22.76 3.14 -28.10
CA ARG A 405 -23.52 4.37 -28.44
C ARG A 405 -24.83 4.40 -27.66
N SER A 406 -24.97 5.37 -26.81
CA SER A 406 -26.18 5.61 -26.03
C SER A 406 -26.28 7.10 -25.69
N PRO A 407 -27.44 7.74 -25.76
CA PRO A 407 -27.59 9.13 -25.36
C PRO A 407 -27.09 9.43 -23.95
N LEU A 408 -27.25 8.48 -23.00
CA LEU A 408 -26.77 8.59 -21.64
C LEU A 408 -25.24 8.62 -21.57
N LEU A 409 -24.57 7.72 -22.32
CA LEU A 409 -23.11 7.63 -22.32
C LEU A 409 -22.49 8.78 -23.11
N ASP A 410 -23.09 9.16 -24.23
CA ASP A 410 -22.55 10.23 -25.07
C ASP A 410 -22.59 11.59 -24.37
N THR A 411 -23.60 11.84 -23.51
CA THR A 411 -23.76 13.10 -22.77
C THR A 411 -23.03 13.15 -21.43
N ASN A 412 -22.97 12.06 -20.68
CA ASN A 412 -22.54 12.09 -19.28
C ASN A 412 -21.19 11.43 -19.01
N LEU A 413 -20.69 10.57 -19.92
CA LEU A 413 -19.47 9.80 -19.69
C LEU A 413 -18.21 10.66 -19.78
N PHE A 414 -17.41 10.66 -18.71
CA PHE A 414 -16.05 11.19 -18.75
C PHE A 414 -15.10 10.19 -19.36
N ARG A 415 -14.31 10.63 -20.35
CA ARG A 415 -13.33 9.80 -21.06
C ARG A 415 -11.92 10.29 -20.75
N PHE A 416 -11.13 9.46 -20.09
CA PHE A 416 -9.75 9.80 -19.72
C PHE A 416 -8.88 8.56 -19.48
N ILE A 417 -7.58 8.80 -19.49
CA ILE A 417 -6.58 7.87 -19.00
C ILE A 417 -5.80 8.58 -17.90
N LYS A 418 -5.57 7.91 -16.78
CA LYS A 418 -4.81 8.42 -15.65
C LYS A 418 -3.76 7.42 -15.21
N VAL A 419 -2.55 7.90 -14.95
CA VAL A 419 -1.42 7.09 -14.46
C VAL A 419 -0.78 7.82 -13.29
N ASP A 420 -0.63 7.13 -12.15
CA ASP A 420 0.01 7.64 -10.94
C ASP A 420 1.17 6.72 -10.57
N LEU A 421 2.37 7.29 -10.39
CA LEU A 421 3.55 6.62 -9.88
C LEU A 421 4.00 7.31 -8.58
N ASP A 422 4.09 6.55 -7.48
CA ASP A 422 4.61 7.01 -6.20
C ASP A 422 5.74 6.07 -5.76
N LEU A 423 6.93 6.62 -5.68
CA LEU A 423 8.15 5.93 -5.24
C LEU A 423 8.56 6.51 -3.91
N SER A 424 8.69 5.69 -2.87
CA SER A 424 9.14 6.18 -1.58
C SER A 424 10.15 5.22 -0.94
N THR A 425 11.15 5.81 -0.28
CA THR A 425 12.22 5.06 0.36
C THR A 425 12.60 5.72 1.68
N LYS A 426 12.76 4.92 2.74
CA LYS A 426 13.31 5.34 4.01
C LYS A 426 14.58 4.57 4.32
N TYR A 427 15.64 5.27 4.64
CA TYR A 427 16.87 4.73 5.21
C TYR A 427 16.91 5.08 6.69
N THR A 428 17.05 4.07 7.54
CA THR A 428 17.14 4.24 9.00
C THR A 428 18.60 4.01 9.41
N PHE A 429 19.17 4.99 10.05
CA PHE A 429 20.46 4.92 10.72
C PHE A 429 20.20 4.78 12.22
N LYS A 430 21.17 4.47 13.04
CA LYS A 430 20.99 4.16 14.49
C LYS A 430 19.80 4.87 15.16
N LYS A 431 19.74 6.19 15.12
CA LYS A 431 18.66 7.02 15.71
C LYS A 431 18.01 8.00 14.74
N THR A 432 18.52 8.12 13.51
CA THR A 432 18.04 9.06 12.50
C THR A 432 17.50 8.35 11.27
N ALA A 433 16.75 9.03 10.43
CA ALA A 433 16.27 8.47 9.18
C ALA A 433 16.23 9.53 8.08
N ILE A 434 16.46 9.10 6.85
CA ILE A 434 16.24 9.88 5.64
C ILE A 434 15.07 9.24 4.89
N ALA A 435 14.04 10.03 4.61
CA ALA A 435 12.89 9.63 3.83
C ALA A 435 12.85 10.44 2.53
N LEU A 436 12.71 9.74 1.42
CA LEU A 436 12.65 10.31 0.07
C LEU A 436 11.35 9.85 -0.59
N ARG A 437 10.71 10.74 -1.34
CA ARG A 437 9.55 10.43 -2.16
C ARG A 437 9.66 11.10 -3.52
N PHE A 438 9.21 10.40 -4.55
CA PHE A 438 8.98 10.94 -5.87
C PHE A 438 7.57 10.55 -6.32
N PHE A 439 6.79 11.53 -6.73
CA PHE A 439 5.46 11.35 -7.28
C PHE A 439 5.38 11.92 -8.68
N ALA A 440 4.82 11.15 -9.60
CA ALA A 440 4.47 11.59 -10.94
C ALA A 440 3.06 11.11 -11.26
N GLY A 441 2.17 12.05 -11.54
CA GLY A 441 0.80 11.77 -11.90
C GLY A 441 0.44 12.46 -13.22
N VAL A 442 -0.16 11.71 -14.15
CA VAL A 442 -0.59 12.19 -15.46
C VAL A 442 -2.01 11.75 -15.71
N GLY A 443 -2.87 12.69 -16.03
CA GLY A 443 -4.23 12.42 -16.45
C GLY A 443 -4.53 13.11 -17.79
N TYR A 444 -4.94 12.33 -18.77
CA TYR A 444 -5.23 12.83 -20.10
C TYR A 444 -6.71 12.63 -20.43
N ALA A 445 -7.45 13.75 -20.57
CA ALA A 445 -8.83 13.72 -21.04
C ALA A 445 -8.84 13.40 -22.54
N LEU A 446 -9.56 12.36 -22.95
CA LEU A 446 -9.71 11.99 -24.34
C LEU A 446 -10.67 12.96 -25.05
N ASP A 447 -10.48 13.17 -26.37
CA ASP A 447 -11.33 14.07 -27.14
C ASP A 447 -12.79 13.59 -27.16
N GLN A 448 -13.70 14.50 -26.90
CA GLN A 448 -15.14 14.26 -26.84
C GLN A 448 -15.84 15.09 -27.91
N THR A 449 -15.48 14.90 -29.16
CA THR A 449 -16.08 15.60 -30.32
C THR A 449 -17.59 15.39 -30.47
N ARG A 450 -18.16 14.46 -29.71
CA ARG A 450 -19.58 14.06 -29.78
C ARG A 450 -20.42 14.56 -28.61
N ASN A 451 -19.84 15.24 -27.63
CA ASN A 451 -20.56 15.72 -26.48
C ASN A 451 -20.84 17.25 -26.64
N PRO A 452 -22.08 17.69 -26.62
CA PRO A 452 -22.42 19.12 -26.66
C PRO A 452 -21.90 19.91 -25.45
N VAL A 453 -21.60 19.24 -24.34
CA VAL A 453 -20.91 19.83 -23.20
C VAL A 453 -19.41 19.55 -23.37
N ASN A 454 -18.65 20.53 -23.86
CA ASN A 454 -17.20 20.46 -24.06
C ASN A 454 -16.47 20.01 -22.78
N ARG A 455 -16.29 18.71 -22.57
CA ARG A 455 -15.61 18.13 -21.43
C ARG A 455 -14.14 17.89 -21.76
N PHE A 456 -13.40 18.97 -22.06
CA PHE A 456 -11.97 18.88 -22.39
C PHE A 456 -11.06 18.62 -21.18
N ASN A 457 -11.62 18.64 -19.97
CA ASN A 457 -10.89 18.51 -18.73
C ASN A 457 -11.18 17.18 -18.05
N LEU A 458 -10.22 16.72 -17.25
CA LEU A 458 -10.50 15.70 -16.26
C LEU A 458 -11.62 16.15 -15.32
N PRO A 459 -12.45 15.22 -14.81
CA PRO A 459 -13.35 15.55 -13.70
C PRO A 459 -12.54 16.14 -12.54
N LEU A 460 -13.08 17.13 -11.84
CA LEU A 460 -12.38 17.83 -10.76
C LEU A 460 -11.73 16.87 -9.75
N TYR A 461 -12.45 15.84 -9.36
CA TYR A 461 -12.02 14.85 -8.39
C TYR A 461 -11.00 13.83 -8.93
N ARG A 462 -10.59 13.96 -10.20
CA ARG A 462 -9.48 13.22 -10.84
C ARG A 462 -8.29 14.12 -11.18
N GLN A 463 -8.47 15.45 -11.11
CA GLN A 463 -7.38 16.41 -11.31
C GLN A 463 -6.38 16.37 -10.16
N TYR A 464 -5.17 16.81 -10.45
CA TYR A 464 -4.10 16.95 -9.47
C TYR A 464 -4.08 18.34 -8.87
N PHE A 465 -3.53 18.43 -7.67
CA PHE A 465 -3.27 19.70 -6.98
C PHE A 465 -1.97 19.59 -6.18
N ALA A 466 -1.33 20.72 -5.91
CA ALA A 466 -0.12 20.80 -5.10
C ALA A 466 -0.28 21.81 -3.96
N GLY A 467 0.49 21.57 -2.87
CA GLY A 467 0.42 22.30 -1.62
C GLY A 467 -0.28 21.53 -0.50
N GLY A 468 -0.12 22.02 0.72
CA GLY A 468 -0.65 21.39 1.93
C GLY A 468 0.34 20.47 2.63
N PRO A 469 -0.05 19.94 3.80
CA PRO A 469 0.88 19.23 4.71
C PRO A 469 1.46 17.94 4.16
N ASN A 470 0.88 17.33 3.12
CA ASN A 470 1.32 16.05 2.56
C ASN A 470 1.89 16.16 1.13
N SER A 471 2.13 17.38 0.65
CA SER A 471 2.64 17.69 -0.68
C SER A 471 3.72 18.78 -0.57
N MET A 472 3.61 19.85 -1.29
CA MET A 472 4.49 21.02 -1.29
C MET A 472 4.20 21.90 -0.05
N ARG A 473 4.84 21.63 1.08
CA ARG A 473 4.49 22.16 2.42
C ARG A 473 4.64 23.67 2.57
N ALA A 474 5.44 24.33 1.71
CA ALA A 474 5.57 25.77 1.70
C ALA A 474 4.39 26.51 1.06
N TRP A 475 3.40 25.80 0.54
CA TRP A 475 2.17 26.36 0.00
C TRP A 475 0.95 25.78 0.74
N GLY A 476 -0.06 26.61 0.93
CA GLY A 476 -1.36 26.14 1.40
C GLY A 476 -1.96 25.08 0.46
N LEU A 477 -2.91 24.32 0.93
CA LEU A 477 -3.57 23.26 0.13
C LEU A 477 -4.15 23.88 -1.16
N ARG A 478 -3.80 23.30 -2.32
CA ARG A 478 -4.27 23.75 -3.65
C ARG A 478 -3.87 25.17 -4.01
N LYS A 479 -2.76 25.68 -3.50
CA LYS A 479 -2.31 27.06 -3.73
C LYS A 479 -1.10 27.17 -4.68
N LEU A 480 -0.54 26.05 -5.14
CA LEU A 480 0.60 26.02 -6.04
C LEU A 480 0.18 25.65 -7.47
N GLY A 481 0.77 26.31 -8.47
CA GLY A 481 0.57 26.07 -9.91
C GLY A 481 -0.67 26.75 -10.49
N PRO A 482 -1.18 26.35 -11.67
CA PRO A 482 -0.46 25.50 -12.61
C PRO A 482 0.74 26.22 -13.27
N GLY A 483 1.85 25.50 -13.37
CA GLY A 483 3.10 25.99 -13.93
C GLY A 483 3.63 27.26 -13.26
N SER A 484 4.02 28.25 -14.07
CA SER A 484 4.46 29.56 -13.60
C SER A 484 3.43 30.66 -13.88
N SER A 485 2.15 30.31 -13.99
CA SER A 485 1.06 31.27 -14.19
C SER A 485 0.80 32.10 -12.93
N ILE A 486 0.64 33.41 -13.11
CA ILE A 486 0.15 34.31 -12.07
C ILE A 486 -1.33 34.51 -12.32
N GLN A 487 -2.16 33.86 -11.50
CA GLN A 487 -3.61 33.97 -11.64
C GLN A 487 -4.10 35.25 -10.99
N GLU A 488 -4.67 36.13 -11.81
CA GLU A 488 -5.35 37.32 -11.35
C GLU A 488 -6.78 36.93 -10.96
N TYR A 489 -7.00 36.77 -9.66
CA TYR A 489 -8.35 36.58 -9.16
C TYR A 489 -9.03 37.96 -9.12
N GLY A 490 -9.99 38.19 -9.99
CA GLY A 490 -10.96 39.26 -9.74
C GLY A 490 -11.60 39.05 -8.37
N ASN A 491 -12.31 40.02 -7.84
CA ASN A 491 -12.93 39.99 -6.49
C ASN A 491 -13.83 38.77 -6.19
N ARG A 492 -14.01 37.83 -7.12
CA ARG A 492 -14.87 36.63 -7.06
C ARG A 492 -14.20 35.35 -7.60
N GLY A 493 -12.86 35.34 -7.81
CA GLY A 493 -12.14 34.17 -8.35
C GLY A 493 -11.90 33.05 -7.33
N LEU A 494 -11.90 31.78 -7.79
CA LEU A 494 -11.54 30.65 -6.95
C LEU A 494 -10.04 30.67 -6.64
N PRO A 495 -9.65 30.63 -5.36
CA PRO A 495 -8.25 30.61 -4.98
C PRO A 495 -7.56 29.25 -5.15
N GLU A 496 -8.26 28.20 -5.63
CA GLU A 496 -7.77 26.85 -5.73
C GLU A 496 -7.27 26.50 -7.13
N ARG A 497 -6.19 25.73 -7.19
CA ARG A 497 -5.44 25.43 -8.41
C ARG A 497 -5.39 23.94 -8.66
N TYR A 498 -5.64 23.53 -9.89
CA TYR A 498 -5.69 22.15 -10.35
C TYR A 498 -4.91 21.98 -11.65
N GLY A 499 -4.54 20.73 -11.97
CA GLY A 499 -3.84 20.39 -13.20
C GLY A 499 -4.08 18.95 -13.65
N ASP A 500 -3.62 18.66 -14.85
CA ASP A 500 -3.69 17.33 -15.47
C ASP A 500 -2.41 16.52 -15.22
N LEU A 501 -1.32 17.19 -14.81
CA LEU A 501 -0.02 16.60 -14.51
C LEU A 501 0.51 17.14 -13.19
N GLN A 502 1.09 16.28 -12.36
CA GLN A 502 1.81 16.64 -11.14
C GLN A 502 3.17 15.93 -11.13
N LEU A 503 4.22 16.70 -10.84
CA LEU A 503 5.53 16.16 -10.52
C LEU A 503 5.94 16.69 -9.15
N GLU A 504 6.39 15.79 -8.27
CA GLU A 504 6.77 16.17 -6.91
C GLU A 504 7.90 15.29 -6.40
N GLY A 505 8.89 15.90 -5.77
CA GLY A 505 9.98 15.26 -5.04
C GLY A 505 10.04 15.80 -3.62
N ASN A 506 10.14 14.93 -2.64
CA ASN A 506 10.23 15.29 -1.23
C ASN A 506 11.43 14.59 -0.60
N ALA A 507 12.18 15.30 0.22
CA ALA A 507 13.27 14.78 1.02
C ALA A 507 13.11 15.26 2.46
N GLU A 508 13.20 14.34 3.42
CA GLU A 508 13.04 14.64 4.83
C GLU A 508 14.08 13.88 5.66
N PHE A 509 14.89 14.62 6.41
CA PHE A 509 15.79 14.11 7.42
C PHE A 509 15.12 14.18 8.79
N ARG A 510 15.02 13.04 9.49
CA ARG A 510 14.34 12.86 10.78
C ARG A 510 15.35 12.51 11.84
N PHE A 511 15.26 13.16 13.00
CA PHE A 511 16.15 12.92 14.14
C PHE A 511 15.38 12.99 15.46
N PRO A 512 15.76 12.18 16.46
CA PRO A 512 15.17 12.27 17.79
C PRO A 512 15.65 13.55 18.45
N TRP A 513 14.78 14.19 19.22
CA TRP A 513 15.14 15.37 19.98
C TRP A 513 15.09 15.06 21.48
N PHE A 514 13.92 14.94 22.08
CA PHE A 514 13.76 14.64 23.48
C PHE A 514 12.47 13.84 23.76
N ASN A 515 12.33 13.35 25.01
CA ASN A 515 11.13 12.66 25.47
C ASN A 515 10.47 13.46 26.59
N ILE A 516 9.14 13.62 26.54
CA ILE A 516 8.33 14.24 27.58
C ILE A 516 7.22 13.28 27.97
N ALA A 517 7.15 12.89 29.24
CA ALA A 517 6.06 12.07 29.78
C ALA A 517 5.68 10.83 28.94
N GLY A 518 6.68 10.15 28.36
CA GLY A 518 6.46 8.99 27.51
C GLY A 518 6.16 9.30 26.03
N MET A 519 5.99 10.56 25.67
CA MET A 519 5.86 11.03 24.29
C MET A 519 7.23 11.33 23.70
N GLN A 520 7.54 10.76 22.55
CA GLN A 520 8.79 11.05 21.82
C GLN A 520 8.62 12.27 20.92
N VAL A 521 9.46 13.29 21.13
CA VAL A 521 9.52 14.47 20.28
C VAL A 521 10.68 14.30 19.31
N ASN A 522 10.38 14.28 18.00
CA ASN A 522 11.36 14.18 16.95
C ASN A 522 11.38 15.48 16.15
N GLY A 523 12.58 15.89 15.70
CA GLY A 523 12.77 16.95 14.74
C GLY A 523 12.82 16.44 13.31
N ALA A 524 12.48 17.31 12.37
CA ALA A 524 12.70 17.06 10.95
C ALA A 524 13.15 18.31 10.22
N VAL A 525 14.01 18.13 9.20
CA VAL A 525 14.34 19.15 8.20
C VAL A 525 13.99 18.58 6.84
N PHE A 526 13.38 19.39 5.97
CA PHE A 526 12.88 18.89 4.71
C PHE A 526 13.02 19.89 3.56
N ALA A 527 12.99 19.33 2.35
CA ALA A 527 12.88 20.06 1.10
C ALA A 527 11.85 19.40 0.20
N ASP A 528 11.01 20.23 -0.42
CA ASP A 528 9.97 19.82 -1.37
C ASP A 528 10.20 20.55 -2.69
N ILE A 529 10.12 19.81 -3.81
CA ILE A 529 10.23 20.35 -5.16
C ILE A 529 9.10 19.80 -6.01
N GLY A 530 8.40 20.63 -6.75
CA GLY A 530 7.31 20.14 -7.61
C GLY A 530 6.43 21.24 -8.15
N ASN A 531 5.43 20.84 -8.92
CA ASN A 531 4.34 21.69 -9.41
C ASN A 531 3.25 20.82 -10.08
N ILE A 532 2.18 21.49 -10.53
CA ILE A 532 1.14 20.94 -11.40
C ILE A 532 1.07 21.71 -12.71
N TRP A 533 0.53 21.10 -13.76
CA TRP A 533 0.35 21.70 -15.08
C TRP A 533 -0.88 21.14 -15.77
N TYR A 534 -1.40 21.88 -16.73
CA TYR A 534 -2.29 21.33 -17.74
C TYR A 534 -1.50 20.68 -18.88
N LEU A 535 -2.11 19.69 -19.55
CA LEU A 535 -1.50 19.04 -20.72
C LEU A 535 -1.99 19.62 -22.04
N LYS A 536 -3.23 20.13 -22.07
CA LYS A 536 -3.89 20.60 -23.29
C LYS A 536 -4.03 22.12 -23.29
N LYS A 537 -3.83 22.71 -24.48
CA LYS A 537 -4.24 24.08 -24.74
C LYS A 537 -5.77 24.15 -24.75
N ALA A 538 -6.33 25.11 -24.09
CA ALA A 538 -7.77 25.41 -24.09
C ALA A 538 -7.97 26.91 -24.02
N GLU A 539 -9.16 27.37 -24.40
CA GLU A 539 -9.54 28.77 -24.29
C GLU A 539 -9.42 29.25 -22.84
N GLY A 540 -8.82 30.40 -22.64
CA GLY A 540 -8.55 30.97 -21.31
C GLY A 540 -7.31 30.43 -20.58
N ARG A 541 -6.56 29.46 -21.15
CA ARG A 541 -5.30 28.97 -20.58
C ARG A 541 -4.09 29.70 -21.17
N THR A 542 -3.19 30.12 -20.30
CA THR A 542 -1.95 30.74 -20.73
C THR A 542 -0.86 29.69 -21.03
N PRO A 543 0.15 30.01 -21.85
CA PRO A 543 1.28 29.09 -22.10
C PRO A 543 2.03 28.70 -20.83
N GLU A 544 1.95 29.52 -19.79
CA GLU A 544 2.57 29.32 -18.48
C GLU A 544 1.93 28.18 -17.68
N GLU A 545 0.67 27.88 -17.94
CA GLU A 545 -0.09 26.81 -17.28
C GLU A 545 0.15 25.44 -17.93
N ILE A 546 0.69 25.41 -19.15
CA ILE A 546 0.83 24.19 -19.95
C ILE A 546 2.22 23.61 -19.75
N PHE A 547 2.26 22.29 -19.53
CA PHE A 547 3.52 21.56 -19.34
C PHE A 547 4.46 21.68 -20.55
N SER A 548 5.71 22.04 -20.28
CA SER A 548 6.79 22.06 -21.26
C SER A 548 8.11 21.72 -20.60
N LEU A 549 8.84 20.73 -21.15
CA LEU A 549 10.17 20.37 -20.66
C LEU A 549 11.16 21.56 -20.69
N ARG A 550 11.03 22.45 -21.69
CA ARG A 550 11.90 23.64 -21.82
C ARG A 550 11.69 24.65 -20.67
N ARG A 551 10.51 24.62 -20.07
CA ARG A 551 10.13 25.54 -18.98
C ARG A 551 10.23 24.90 -17.60
N LEU A 552 10.51 23.61 -17.51
CA LEU A 552 10.48 22.86 -16.26
C LEU A 552 11.31 23.56 -15.17
N GLY A 553 12.51 24.03 -15.51
CA GLY A 553 13.36 24.76 -14.56
C GLY A 553 12.76 26.08 -14.04
N LYS A 554 11.92 26.77 -14.85
CA LYS A 554 11.19 27.97 -14.41
C LYS A 554 9.94 27.61 -13.60
N ASP A 555 9.24 26.56 -14.01
CA ASP A 555 7.94 26.19 -13.46
C ASP A 555 8.02 25.43 -12.14
N LEU A 556 9.15 24.74 -11.85
CA LEU A 556 9.33 24.04 -10.58
C LEU A 556 9.40 25.00 -9.39
N ALA A 557 8.56 24.74 -8.40
CA ALA A 557 8.56 25.37 -7.09
C ALA A 557 9.52 24.64 -6.16
N VAL A 558 10.16 25.34 -5.24
CA VAL A 558 11.03 24.76 -4.21
C VAL A 558 10.66 25.32 -2.85
N GLY A 559 10.35 24.45 -1.91
CA GLY A 559 10.10 24.76 -0.51
C GLY A 559 11.12 24.08 0.39
N ILE A 560 11.52 24.73 1.46
CA ILE A 560 12.35 24.15 2.52
C ILE A 560 11.68 24.40 3.86
N GLY A 561 11.98 23.56 4.84
CA GLY A 561 11.38 23.78 6.16
C GLY A 561 11.92 22.87 7.24
N THR A 562 11.42 23.14 8.42
CA THR A 562 11.69 22.34 9.62
C THR A 562 10.36 22.00 10.31
N GLY A 563 10.36 21.01 11.17
CA GLY A 563 9.13 20.69 11.89
C GLY A 563 9.34 19.75 13.04
N LEU A 564 8.32 19.72 13.89
CA LEU A 564 8.22 18.85 15.05
C LEU A 564 7.30 17.66 14.76
N ARG A 565 7.63 16.52 15.35
CA ARG A 565 6.89 15.25 15.29
C ARG A 565 6.63 14.80 16.71
N LEU A 566 5.40 14.98 17.20
CA LEU A 566 4.95 14.53 18.50
C LEU A 566 4.42 13.11 18.35
N ASP A 567 5.21 12.11 18.75
CA ASP A 567 4.89 10.70 18.57
C ASP A 567 4.23 10.15 19.84
N PHE A 568 2.96 9.80 19.71
CA PHE A 568 2.11 9.23 20.78
C PHE A 568 2.00 7.71 20.68
N THR A 569 2.89 7.03 19.94
CA THR A 569 2.86 5.57 19.70
C THR A 569 1.76 5.12 18.73
N TYR A 570 0.54 5.68 18.83
CA TYR A 570 -0.60 5.32 17.98
C TYR A 570 -0.79 6.31 16.81
N PHE A 571 -0.35 7.53 16.97
CA PHE A 571 -0.39 8.58 15.94
C PHE A 571 0.71 9.62 16.19
N VAL A 572 1.05 10.35 15.16
CA VAL A 572 2.05 11.43 15.21
C VAL A 572 1.35 12.74 14.86
N ILE A 573 1.47 13.74 15.73
CA ILE A 573 1.09 15.12 15.39
C ILE A 573 2.33 15.80 14.80
N ARG A 574 2.16 16.42 13.66
CA ARG A 574 3.22 17.09 12.93
C ARG A 574 2.95 18.58 12.80
N LEU A 575 3.93 19.37 13.20
CA LEU A 575 3.95 20.83 13.06
C LEU A 575 5.09 21.20 12.12
N ASP A 576 4.78 21.66 10.93
CA ASP A 576 5.76 22.03 9.92
C ASP A 576 5.77 23.55 9.73
N TYR A 577 6.95 24.16 9.74
CA TYR A 577 7.20 25.53 9.36
C TYR A 577 8.10 25.54 8.12
N SER A 578 7.67 26.17 7.07
CA SER A 578 8.31 26.09 5.75
C SER A 578 8.35 27.43 5.04
N LEU A 579 9.35 27.57 4.19
CA LEU A 579 9.63 28.77 3.41
C LEU A 579 9.62 28.44 1.92
N LYS A 580 9.03 29.32 1.12
CA LYS A 580 9.10 29.28 -0.35
C LYS A 580 10.49 29.72 -0.79
N ALA A 581 11.39 28.76 -1.00
CA ALA A 581 12.73 29.06 -1.49
C ALA A 581 12.69 29.58 -2.94
N LYS A 582 11.79 29.05 -3.77
CA LYS A 582 11.52 29.52 -5.13
C LYS A 582 10.02 29.37 -5.44
N ASP A 583 9.35 30.47 -5.75
CA ASP A 583 7.93 30.52 -6.09
C ASP A 583 7.73 30.87 -7.57
N PRO A 584 7.30 29.91 -8.42
CA PRO A 584 7.05 30.18 -9.83
C PRO A 584 5.69 30.85 -10.09
N SER A 585 4.75 30.78 -9.15
CA SER A 585 3.36 31.25 -9.30
C SER A 585 2.91 32.08 -8.10
N PRO A 586 3.60 33.19 -7.79
CA PRO A 586 3.26 34.04 -6.66
C PRO A 586 1.87 34.69 -6.84
N SER A 587 1.35 35.29 -5.77
CA SER A 587 0.19 36.14 -5.87
C SER A 587 0.46 37.36 -6.77
N PRO A 588 -0.57 38.00 -7.38
CA PRO A 588 -0.41 39.18 -8.22
C PRO A 588 0.36 40.33 -7.53
N ALA A 589 0.16 40.53 -6.23
CA ALA A 589 0.87 41.50 -5.44
C ALA A 589 2.40 41.26 -5.36
N ASN A 590 2.78 39.99 -5.48
CA ASN A 590 4.18 39.53 -5.37
C ASN A 590 4.79 39.15 -6.73
N ARG A 591 4.19 39.56 -7.86
CA ARG A 591 4.65 39.28 -9.24
C ARG A 591 6.13 39.57 -9.47
N ASN A 592 6.68 40.63 -8.90
CA ASN A 592 8.06 41.04 -9.04
C ASN A 592 9.08 40.05 -8.43
N TYR A 593 8.61 39.12 -7.61
CA TYR A 593 9.42 38.09 -6.94
C TYR A 593 9.34 36.73 -7.59
N GLN A 594 8.58 36.59 -8.69
CA GLN A 594 8.43 35.37 -9.44
C GLN A 594 9.79 34.75 -9.81
N ASN A 595 9.97 33.47 -9.50
CA ASN A 595 11.16 32.67 -9.79
C ASN A 595 12.45 33.16 -9.13
N LYS A 596 12.44 34.17 -8.27
CA LYS A 596 13.59 34.59 -7.50
C LYS A 596 13.81 33.69 -6.29
N TRP A 597 15.03 33.22 -6.10
CA TRP A 597 15.41 32.47 -4.92
C TRP A 597 15.38 33.36 -3.67
N PHE A 598 14.59 32.95 -2.65
CA PHE A 598 14.39 33.73 -1.42
C PHE A 598 14.06 35.22 -1.68
N GLY A 599 13.32 35.46 -2.76
CA GLY A 599 13.15 36.83 -3.29
C GLY A 599 12.13 37.68 -2.56
N TYR A 600 11.30 37.15 -1.67
CA TYR A 600 10.28 37.91 -0.97
C TYR A 600 10.92 38.83 0.10
N PRO A 601 10.49 40.09 0.17
CA PRO A 601 11.06 41.07 1.11
C PRO A 601 10.61 40.86 2.55
N ARG A 602 9.45 40.20 2.73
CA ARG A 602 8.88 39.94 4.06
C ARG A 602 8.77 38.46 4.28
N LEU A 603 9.11 38.02 5.49
CA LEU A 603 9.00 36.59 5.86
C LEU A 603 7.57 36.06 5.73
N GLN A 604 6.57 36.88 6.10
CA GLN A 604 5.14 36.58 6.03
C GLN A 604 4.61 36.25 4.61
N ASP A 605 5.31 36.68 3.56
CA ASP A 605 4.92 36.39 2.17
C ASP A 605 5.45 35.03 1.69
N MET A 606 6.49 34.52 2.35
CA MET A 606 7.15 33.27 1.97
C MET A 606 6.95 32.12 2.97
N ASP A 607 6.52 32.40 4.19
CA ASP A 607 6.36 31.37 5.20
C ASP A 607 5.00 30.68 5.12
N GLN A 608 4.95 29.44 5.61
CA GLN A 608 3.76 28.63 5.72
C GLN A 608 3.87 27.72 6.93
N PHE A 609 2.88 27.76 7.80
CA PHE A 609 2.69 26.80 8.88
C PHE A 609 1.69 25.72 8.46
N GLN A 610 2.02 24.45 8.70
CA GLN A 610 1.18 23.31 8.41
C GLN A 610 1.02 22.42 9.64
N LEU A 611 -0.21 22.04 9.91
CA LEU A 611 -0.55 20.99 10.87
C LEU A 611 -0.86 19.71 10.12
N GLY A 612 -0.26 18.60 10.51
CA GLY A 612 -0.52 17.29 9.90
C GLY A 612 -0.66 16.20 10.94
N ILE A 613 -1.34 15.13 10.58
CA ILE A 613 -1.42 13.89 11.36
C ILE A 613 -0.66 12.81 10.59
N ASN A 614 0.18 12.05 11.29
CA ASN A 614 1.13 11.09 10.75
C ASN A 614 2.23 11.71 9.87
N TYR A 615 3.12 10.88 9.33
CA TYR A 615 4.16 11.35 8.43
C TYR A 615 3.57 11.71 7.06
N PRO A 616 4.17 12.66 6.29
CA PRO A 616 3.61 13.14 5.02
C PRO A 616 3.56 12.04 3.95
N PHE A 617 4.39 11.03 4.06
CA PHE A 617 4.37 9.82 3.26
C PHE A 617 4.68 8.62 4.15
N ASN A 618 3.85 7.58 4.02
CA ASN A 618 3.91 6.38 4.86
C ASN A 618 5.11 5.50 4.46
N LEU A 619 6.13 5.52 5.30
CA LEU A 619 7.35 4.70 5.17
C LEU A 619 7.70 4.06 6.51
#